data_e0010bf04b5903eb1581e12ef6d00ada
#
_entry.id   e0010bf04b5903eb1581e12ef6d00ada
#
_cell.length_a   1.000
_cell.length_b   1.000
_cell.length_c   1.000
_cell.angle_alpha   90.00
_cell.angle_beta   90.00
_cell.angle_gamma   90.00
#
_symmetry.space_group_name_H-M   'P 1'
#
loop_
_entity.id
_entity.type
_entity.pdbx_description
1 polymer ?
#
loop_
_entity_poly.entity_id
_entity_poly.type
_entity_poly.pdbx_seq_one_letter_code
_entity_poly.pdbx_strand_id
1 'polypeptide(L)'
;ISSCAQDMAHWVEFMMGNGEWQGQQRIRPDLMRLLTTPHITLADSPLYSPQRTMNSYALGWQVHSYRGYKMCEHGGNINGFSTETAFLPELGLGGFVSANRNVTLLADAIVMDVLDTFLDQADTDWYDRLYQGNEEMFDSVRAAFAAPAEQAVSNTHPSHPMADYVGDYERPGYRRVRIEKTEKGLRMDFNSFIVDLTHHHYDTFVTEGVIGELPVGLLVTFGMDPEGMIRTVSMKLGSEEGLGPIVFTKK
;
A
#
# COMPACT_ATOMS: atom_id res chain seq x y z
N ILE A 1 4.62 10.84 3.09
CA ILE A 1 4.52 12.28 3.39
C ILE A 1 3.26 12.49 4.23
N SER A 2 3.37 13.23 5.32
CA SER A 2 2.19 13.71 6.07
C SER A 2 1.84 15.11 5.55
N SER A 3 0.59 15.31 5.16
CA SER A 3 0.11 16.56 4.58
C SER A 3 -1.33 16.86 5.01
N CYS A 4 -1.91 17.91 4.51
CA CYS A 4 -3.32 18.27 4.68
C CYS A 4 -3.92 18.72 3.35
N ALA A 5 -5.25 18.81 3.28
CA ALA A 5 -5.96 19.16 2.04
C ALA A 5 -5.51 20.53 1.49
N GLN A 6 -5.24 21.51 2.35
CA GLN A 6 -4.78 22.83 1.94
C GLN A 6 -3.41 22.80 1.24
N ASP A 7 -2.44 22.06 1.81
CA ASP A 7 -1.11 21.95 1.22
C ASP A 7 -1.15 21.13 -0.08
N MET A 8 -2.02 20.12 -0.13
CA MET A 8 -2.20 19.32 -1.34
C MET A 8 -2.94 20.10 -2.45
N ALA A 9 -3.83 21.04 -2.12
CA ALA A 9 -4.38 21.97 -3.11
C ALA A 9 -3.28 22.81 -3.76
N HIS A 10 -2.33 23.34 -2.98
CA HIS A 10 -1.17 24.05 -3.52
C HIS A 10 -0.29 23.15 -4.42
N TRP A 11 -0.15 21.87 -4.06
CA TRP A 11 0.55 20.90 -4.91
C TRP A 11 -0.16 20.71 -6.26
N VAL A 12 -1.48 20.55 -6.25
CA VAL A 12 -2.28 20.43 -7.48
C VAL A 12 -2.18 21.71 -8.33
N GLU A 13 -2.31 22.89 -7.73
CA GLU A 13 -2.08 24.18 -8.42
C GLU A 13 -0.69 24.26 -9.07
N PHE A 14 0.35 23.85 -8.35
CA PHE A 14 1.72 23.82 -8.86
C PHE A 14 1.88 22.88 -10.05
N MET A 15 1.25 21.70 -10.01
CA MET A 15 1.28 20.74 -11.11
C MET A 15 0.52 21.28 -12.35
N MET A 16 -0.64 21.87 -12.16
CA MET A 16 -1.43 22.53 -13.24
C MET A 16 -0.73 23.77 -13.76
N GLY A 17 -0.06 24.53 -12.90
CA GLY A 17 0.76 25.70 -13.27
C GLY A 17 2.06 25.36 -14.01
N ASN A 18 2.24 24.11 -14.42
CA ASN A 18 3.41 23.64 -15.14
C ASN A 18 4.75 23.99 -14.43
N GLY A 19 4.76 23.84 -13.11
CA GLY A 19 5.93 24.07 -12.25
C GLY A 19 6.13 25.52 -11.83
N GLU A 20 5.15 26.41 -12.06
CA GLU A 20 5.11 27.76 -11.53
C GLU A 20 4.42 27.77 -10.16
N TRP A 21 4.97 28.51 -9.23
CA TRP A 21 4.39 28.75 -7.91
C TRP A 21 4.62 30.20 -7.49
N GLN A 22 3.55 30.89 -7.15
CA GLN A 22 3.56 32.31 -6.73
C GLN A 22 4.32 33.23 -7.70
N GLY A 23 4.05 33.08 -9.01
CA GLY A 23 4.67 33.88 -10.07
C GLY A 23 6.15 33.54 -10.36
N GLN A 24 6.67 32.45 -9.79
CA GLN A 24 8.05 32.00 -10.02
C GLN A 24 8.10 30.59 -10.58
N GLN A 25 8.80 30.40 -11.68
CA GLN A 25 9.08 29.09 -12.24
C GLN A 25 10.03 28.32 -11.30
N ARG A 26 9.53 27.30 -10.61
CA ARG A 26 10.28 26.47 -9.65
C ARG A 26 10.88 25.25 -10.31
N ILE A 27 10.15 24.64 -11.24
CA ILE A 27 10.62 23.52 -12.07
C ILE A 27 10.42 23.90 -13.53
N ARG A 28 11.40 23.58 -14.37
CA ARG A 28 11.31 23.88 -15.80
C ARG A 28 10.13 23.19 -16.46
N PRO A 29 9.43 23.84 -17.40
CA PRO A 29 8.24 23.26 -18.04
C PRO A 29 8.50 21.95 -18.81
N ASP A 30 9.70 21.75 -19.35
CA ASP A 30 10.07 20.52 -20.04
C ASP A 30 10.18 19.33 -19.06
N LEU A 31 10.66 19.57 -17.83
CA LEU A 31 10.67 18.55 -16.77
C LEU A 31 9.26 18.23 -16.28
N MET A 32 8.39 19.24 -16.14
CA MET A 32 6.99 19.01 -15.78
C MET A 32 6.27 18.16 -16.83
N ARG A 33 6.51 18.41 -18.12
CA ARG A 33 5.98 17.56 -19.20
C ARG A 33 6.52 16.13 -19.09
N LEU A 34 7.80 15.96 -18.77
CA LEU A 34 8.40 14.63 -18.60
C LEU A 34 7.75 13.85 -17.47
N LEU A 35 7.44 14.52 -16.33
CA LEU A 35 6.76 13.90 -15.19
C LEU A 35 5.38 13.34 -15.55
N THR A 36 4.67 13.94 -16.50
CA THR A 36 3.31 13.57 -16.90
C THR A 36 3.22 12.95 -18.30
N THR A 37 4.35 12.60 -18.92
CA THR A 37 4.38 11.86 -20.19
C THR A 37 4.34 10.36 -19.91
N PRO A 38 3.42 9.59 -20.53
CA PRO A 38 3.40 8.13 -20.42
C PRO A 38 4.73 7.49 -20.81
N HIS A 39 5.24 6.61 -19.97
CA HIS A 39 6.46 5.84 -20.22
C HIS A 39 6.21 4.34 -20.30
N ILE A 40 5.19 3.84 -19.59
CA ILE A 40 4.80 2.44 -19.57
C ILE A 40 3.29 2.35 -19.73
N THR A 41 2.83 1.36 -20.50
CA THR A 41 1.40 0.97 -20.50
C THR A 41 1.16 0.02 -19.35
N LEU A 42 0.13 0.29 -18.56
CA LEU A 42 -0.32 -0.59 -17.50
C LEU A 42 -1.39 -1.56 -18.01
N ALA A 43 -1.53 -2.69 -17.32
CA ALA A 43 -2.65 -3.60 -17.53
C ALA A 43 -4.00 -2.93 -17.15
N ASP A 44 -5.08 -3.56 -17.57
CA ASP A 44 -6.42 -3.09 -17.23
C ASP A 44 -6.59 -2.95 -15.71
N SER A 45 -7.26 -1.88 -15.32
CA SER A 45 -7.57 -1.54 -13.93
C SER A 45 -9.08 -1.72 -13.68
N PRO A 46 -9.50 -2.08 -12.46
CA PRO A 46 -10.92 -2.02 -12.06
C PRO A 46 -11.54 -0.64 -12.28
N LEU A 47 -10.71 0.40 -12.28
CA LEU A 47 -11.11 1.78 -12.56
C LEU A 47 -11.27 2.08 -14.05
N TYR A 48 -10.95 1.11 -14.95
CA TYR A 48 -11.13 1.26 -16.38
C TYR A 48 -12.62 1.38 -16.75
N SER A 49 -12.93 2.32 -17.62
CA SER A 49 -14.30 2.59 -18.05
C SER A 49 -14.33 3.30 -19.41
N PRO A 50 -15.46 3.34 -20.12
CA PRO A 50 -15.57 4.16 -21.32
C PRO A 50 -15.20 5.63 -21.12
N GLN A 51 -15.40 6.15 -19.91
CA GLN A 51 -15.04 7.51 -19.54
C GLN A 51 -13.55 7.67 -19.23
N ARG A 52 -12.90 6.59 -18.82
CA ARG A 52 -11.49 6.55 -18.43
C ARG A 52 -10.76 5.45 -19.17
N THR A 53 -9.97 5.83 -20.16
CA THR A 53 -9.24 4.93 -21.06
C THR A 53 -7.75 5.24 -21.07
N MET A 54 -6.93 4.42 -21.73
CA MET A 54 -5.47 4.60 -21.86
C MET A 54 -4.74 4.55 -20.53
N ASN A 55 -4.76 3.38 -19.88
CA ASN A 55 -4.04 3.20 -18.61
C ASN A 55 -2.52 3.17 -18.85
N SER A 56 -1.80 4.17 -18.34
CA SER A 56 -0.35 4.28 -18.47
C SER A 56 0.28 4.92 -17.22
N TYR A 57 1.57 4.75 -17.06
CA TYR A 57 2.32 5.31 -15.95
C TYR A 57 3.47 6.20 -16.46
N ALA A 58 3.60 7.35 -15.85
CA ALA A 58 4.66 8.32 -16.08
C ALA A 58 5.67 8.29 -14.92
N LEU A 59 6.28 9.40 -14.58
CA LEU A 59 7.23 9.50 -13.46
C LEU A 59 6.48 9.93 -12.18
N GLY A 60 5.80 8.97 -11.55
CA GLY A 60 5.02 9.18 -10.34
C GLY A 60 3.56 9.58 -10.57
N TRP A 61 3.05 9.44 -11.80
CA TRP A 61 1.67 9.71 -12.16
C TRP A 61 1.11 8.58 -13.02
N GLN A 62 -0.09 8.14 -12.73
CA GLN A 62 -0.92 7.42 -13.67
C GLN A 62 -1.48 8.44 -14.66
N VAL A 63 -1.50 8.09 -15.94
CA VAL A 63 -1.96 8.99 -17.01
C VAL A 63 -3.03 8.29 -17.83
N HIS A 64 -4.17 8.92 -17.92
CA HIS A 64 -5.37 8.41 -18.59
C HIS A 64 -5.91 9.41 -19.60
N SER A 65 -6.79 8.94 -20.48
CA SER A 65 -7.76 9.79 -21.17
C SER A 65 -9.06 9.72 -20.37
N TYR A 66 -9.46 10.81 -19.73
CA TYR A 66 -10.71 10.95 -19.00
C TYR A 66 -11.67 11.84 -19.78
N ARG A 67 -12.79 11.28 -20.28
CA ARG A 67 -13.76 11.98 -21.11
C ARG A 67 -13.12 12.77 -22.27
N GLY A 68 -12.02 12.25 -22.81
CA GLY A 68 -11.28 12.88 -23.92
C GLY A 68 -10.18 13.85 -23.50
N TYR A 69 -10.07 14.20 -22.21
CA TYR A 69 -9.01 15.04 -21.67
C TYR A 69 -7.90 14.20 -21.07
N LYS A 70 -6.68 14.70 -21.09
CA LYS A 70 -5.58 14.09 -20.36
C LYS A 70 -5.82 14.24 -18.84
N MET A 71 -5.85 13.14 -18.14
CA MET A 71 -5.90 13.10 -16.68
C MET A 71 -4.59 12.55 -16.14
N CYS A 72 -4.02 13.23 -15.16
CA CYS A 72 -2.93 12.73 -14.34
C CYS A 72 -3.45 12.52 -12.93
N GLU A 73 -3.20 11.34 -12.38
CA GLU A 73 -3.65 11.00 -11.04
C GLU A 73 -2.63 10.16 -10.30
N HIS A 74 -2.72 10.16 -8.98
CA HIS A 74 -2.06 9.15 -8.15
C HIS A 74 -2.73 9.08 -6.78
N GLY A 75 -3.23 7.90 -6.47
CA GLY A 75 -3.77 7.59 -5.16
C GLY A 75 -2.69 7.10 -4.18
N GLY A 76 -3.11 6.83 -2.97
CA GLY A 76 -2.27 6.23 -1.95
C GLY A 76 -3.05 5.69 -0.77
N ASN A 77 -2.50 4.64 -0.18
CA ASN A 77 -3.04 4.03 1.03
C ASN A 77 -1.94 3.88 2.06
N ILE A 78 -2.25 4.26 3.29
CA ILE A 78 -1.48 3.93 4.48
C ILE A 78 -2.46 3.48 5.57
N ASN A 79 -1.94 2.93 6.68
CA ASN A 79 -2.79 2.47 7.76
C ASN A 79 -3.77 3.55 8.23
N GLY A 80 -5.06 3.33 7.97
CA GLY A 80 -6.17 4.20 8.36
C GLY A 80 -6.52 5.30 7.37
N PHE A 81 -5.81 5.45 6.24
CA PHE A 81 -6.08 6.52 5.27
C PHE A 81 -5.96 6.05 3.83
N SER A 82 -6.84 6.56 2.97
CA SER A 82 -6.74 6.51 1.53
C SER A 82 -6.80 7.92 0.95
N THR A 83 -6.06 8.17 -0.11
CA THR A 83 -6.00 9.49 -0.75
C THR A 83 -6.06 9.36 -2.25
N GLU A 84 -6.59 10.38 -2.91
CA GLU A 84 -6.56 10.53 -4.35
C GLU A 84 -6.20 11.95 -4.73
N THR A 85 -5.31 12.09 -5.72
CA THR A 85 -4.94 13.38 -6.33
C THR A 85 -5.11 13.24 -7.84
N ALA A 86 -5.95 14.06 -8.45
CA ALA A 86 -6.13 14.05 -9.88
C ALA A 86 -6.21 15.45 -10.44
N PHE A 87 -5.76 15.64 -11.69
CA PHE A 87 -5.89 16.91 -12.40
C PHE A 87 -5.96 16.71 -13.91
N LEU A 88 -6.68 17.64 -14.55
CA LEU A 88 -6.84 17.79 -15.99
C LEU A 88 -6.09 19.05 -16.43
N PRO A 89 -4.83 18.95 -16.88
CA PRO A 89 -3.98 20.12 -17.15
C PRO A 89 -4.56 21.06 -18.19
N GLU A 90 -5.27 20.50 -19.18
CA GLU A 90 -5.86 21.27 -20.30
C GLU A 90 -6.99 22.19 -19.84
N LEU A 91 -7.64 21.86 -18.74
CA LEU A 91 -8.79 22.60 -18.21
C LEU A 91 -8.47 23.41 -16.94
N GLY A 92 -7.27 23.22 -16.37
CA GLY A 92 -6.93 23.83 -15.09
C GLY A 92 -7.83 23.33 -13.96
N LEU A 93 -8.34 22.10 -14.06
CA LEU A 93 -9.14 21.43 -13.05
C LEU A 93 -8.31 20.39 -12.33
N GLY A 94 -8.46 20.31 -11.02
CA GLY A 94 -7.83 19.27 -10.24
C GLY A 94 -8.27 19.29 -8.79
N GLY A 95 -8.01 18.20 -8.08
CA GLY A 95 -8.42 18.04 -6.70
C GLY A 95 -7.57 17.03 -5.95
N PHE A 96 -7.69 17.11 -4.64
CA PHE A 96 -7.16 16.17 -3.69
C PHE A 96 -8.26 15.76 -2.71
N VAL A 97 -8.40 14.47 -2.49
CA VAL A 97 -9.32 13.90 -1.51
C VAL A 97 -8.55 13.00 -0.57
N SER A 98 -8.87 13.06 0.72
CA SER A 98 -8.36 12.15 1.74
C SER A 98 -9.51 11.58 2.55
N ALA A 99 -9.55 10.28 2.67
CA ALA A 99 -10.50 9.54 3.50
C ALA A 99 -9.76 8.92 4.70
N ASN A 100 -10.38 8.97 5.88
CA ASN A 100 -9.87 8.32 7.10
C ASN A 100 -10.29 6.84 7.17
N ARG A 101 -10.24 6.16 6.03
CA ARG A 101 -10.49 4.74 5.87
C ARG A 101 -9.37 4.13 5.02
N ASN A 102 -8.86 2.98 5.44
CA ASN A 102 -7.85 2.25 4.70
C ASN A 102 -8.49 1.45 3.55
N VAL A 103 -7.79 1.36 2.42
CA VAL A 103 -8.20 0.56 1.25
C VAL A 103 -9.65 0.88 0.83
N THR A 104 -9.90 2.15 0.46
CA THR A 104 -11.21 2.56 -0.08
C THR A 104 -11.04 3.35 -1.36
N LEU A 105 -11.93 3.13 -2.32
CA LEU A 105 -12.05 3.90 -3.56
C LEU A 105 -12.99 5.12 -3.42
N LEU A 106 -13.38 5.48 -2.17
CA LEU A 106 -14.21 6.65 -1.93
C LEU A 106 -13.55 7.96 -2.39
N ALA A 107 -12.22 8.07 -2.18
CA ALA A 107 -11.48 9.25 -2.62
C ALA A 107 -11.50 9.39 -4.15
N ASP A 108 -11.34 8.27 -4.85
CA ASP A 108 -11.45 8.19 -6.32
C ASP A 108 -12.85 8.60 -6.79
N ALA A 109 -13.91 8.04 -6.19
CA ALA A 109 -15.29 8.35 -6.55
C ALA A 109 -15.58 9.84 -6.41
N ILE A 110 -15.19 10.45 -5.28
CA ILE A 110 -15.41 11.88 -5.03
C ILE A 110 -14.67 12.75 -6.04
N VAL A 111 -13.42 12.42 -6.37
CA VAL A 111 -12.66 13.17 -7.39
C VAL A 111 -13.36 13.10 -8.74
N MET A 112 -13.82 11.91 -9.16
CA MET A 112 -14.51 11.73 -10.44
C MET A 112 -15.83 12.49 -10.47
N ASP A 113 -16.65 12.44 -9.42
CA ASP A 113 -17.92 13.18 -9.32
C ASP A 113 -17.70 14.69 -9.40
N VAL A 114 -16.66 15.20 -8.75
CA VAL A 114 -16.29 16.62 -8.81
C VAL A 114 -15.87 17.00 -10.24
N LEU A 115 -14.99 16.23 -10.86
CA LEU A 115 -14.55 16.49 -12.24
C LEU A 115 -15.74 16.45 -13.21
N ASP A 116 -16.62 15.46 -13.09
CA ASP A 116 -17.81 15.33 -13.93
C ASP A 116 -18.77 16.50 -13.76
N THR A 117 -18.92 17.00 -12.54
CA THR A 117 -19.72 18.21 -12.27
C THR A 117 -19.16 19.43 -13.00
N PHE A 118 -17.85 19.65 -13.00
CA PHE A 118 -17.23 20.75 -13.74
C PHE A 118 -17.23 20.57 -15.25
N LEU A 119 -17.30 19.33 -15.73
CA LEU A 119 -17.38 18.99 -17.14
C LEU A 119 -18.82 19.00 -17.69
N ASP A 120 -19.83 19.25 -16.84
CA ASP A 120 -21.26 19.11 -17.17
C ASP A 120 -21.60 17.69 -17.72
N GLN A 121 -21.01 16.67 -17.12
CA GLN A 121 -21.07 15.26 -17.53
C GLN A 121 -21.50 14.33 -16.37
N ALA A 122 -22.35 14.82 -15.47
CA ALA A 122 -22.79 14.07 -14.28
C ALA A 122 -23.78 12.94 -14.62
N ASP A 123 -23.38 12.03 -15.52
CA ASP A 123 -24.17 10.90 -16.01
C ASP A 123 -23.73 9.54 -15.42
N THR A 124 -22.70 9.54 -14.59
CA THR A 124 -22.11 8.34 -14.00
C THR A 124 -22.17 8.42 -12.48
N ASP A 125 -22.80 7.46 -11.85
CA ASP A 125 -22.68 7.24 -10.40
C ASP A 125 -21.34 6.55 -10.10
N TRP A 126 -20.33 7.35 -9.80
CA TRP A 126 -18.99 6.83 -9.52
C TRP A 126 -18.92 6.05 -8.21
N TYR A 127 -19.73 6.44 -7.22
CA TYR A 127 -19.76 5.71 -5.94
C TYR A 127 -20.26 4.27 -6.14
N ASP A 128 -21.44 4.09 -6.72
CA ASP A 128 -22.00 2.75 -6.95
C ASP A 128 -21.10 1.92 -7.86
N ARG A 129 -20.53 2.54 -8.89
CA ARG A 129 -19.64 1.87 -9.83
C ARG A 129 -18.36 1.36 -9.19
N LEU A 130 -17.74 2.17 -8.32
CA LEU A 130 -16.46 1.82 -7.68
C LEU A 130 -16.68 1.00 -6.40
N TYR A 131 -17.87 1.02 -5.83
CA TYR A 131 -18.16 0.30 -4.59
C TYR A 131 -17.97 -1.21 -4.73
N GLN A 132 -18.50 -1.81 -5.78
CA GLN A 132 -18.34 -3.25 -6.02
C GLN A 132 -16.86 -3.61 -6.24
N GLY A 133 -16.16 -2.86 -7.06
CA GLY A 133 -14.72 -3.04 -7.27
C GLY A 133 -13.90 -2.86 -5.99
N ASN A 134 -14.32 -1.95 -5.10
CA ASN A 134 -13.72 -1.75 -3.80
C ASN A 134 -13.89 -2.96 -2.87
N GLU A 135 -15.09 -3.52 -2.79
CA GLU A 135 -15.35 -4.71 -1.96
C GLU A 135 -14.57 -5.93 -2.48
N GLU A 136 -14.55 -6.16 -3.79
CA GLU A 136 -13.76 -7.23 -4.41
C GLU A 136 -12.25 -7.06 -4.14
N MET A 137 -11.73 -5.83 -4.25
CA MET A 137 -10.34 -5.51 -3.92
C MET A 137 -10.06 -5.75 -2.44
N PHE A 138 -10.95 -5.31 -1.55
CA PHE A 138 -10.80 -5.48 -0.11
C PHE A 138 -10.82 -6.96 0.28
N ASP A 139 -11.73 -7.74 -0.30
CA ASP A 139 -11.81 -9.19 -0.06
C ASP A 139 -10.57 -9.93 -0.62
N SER A 140 -10.06 -9.52 -1.77
CA SER A 140 -8.82 -10.06 -2.34
C SER A 140 -7.61 -9.77 -1.44
N VAL A 141 -7.50 -8.54 -0.94
CA VAL A 141 -6.46 -8.16 0.02
C VAL A 141 -6.59 -8.95 1.32
N ARG A 142 -7.81 -9.05 1.86
CA ARG A 142 -8.09 -9.86 3.06
C ARG A 142 -7.70 -11.32 2.87
N ALA A 143 -8.08 -11.92 1.74
CA ALA A 143 -7.73 -13.30 1.41
C ALA A 143 -6.21 -13.50 1.28
N ALA A 144 -5.50 -12.57 0.64
CA ALA A 144 -4.04 -12.62 0.53
C ALA A 144 -3.34 -12.57 1.89
N PHE A 145 -3.86 -11.81 2.85
CA PHE A 145 -3.33 -11.77 4.22
C PHE A 145 -3.76 -12.98 5.06
N ALA A 146 -4.89 -13.61 4.76
CA ALA A 146 -5.36 -14.82 5.45
C ALA A 146 -4.71 -16.11 4.92
N ALA A 147 -4.38 -16.16 3.62
CA ALA A 147 -3.85 -17.34 2.93
C ALA A 147 -2.61 -18.01 3.61
N PRO A 148 -1.66 -17.28 4.20
CA PRO A 148 -0.54 -17.91 4.90
C PRO A 148 -0.99 -18.79 6.07
N ALA A 149 -2.03 -18.39 6.82
CA ALA A 149 -2.51 -19.15 7.96
C ALA A 149 -3.21 -20.47 7.56
N GLU A 150 -3.76 -20.55 6.36
CA GLU A 150 -4.47 -21.73 5.85
C GLU A 150 -3.53 -22.84 5.33
N GLN A 151 -2.25 -22.54 5.10
CA GLN A 151 -1.25 -23.47 4.55
C GLN A 151 -0.43 -24.20 5.62
N ALA A 152 -0.92 -24.27 6.85
CA ALA A 152 -0.22 -24.92 7.95
C ALA A 152 -0.05 -26.44 7.70
N VAL A 153 1.17 -26.95 7.92
CA VAL A 153 1.40 -28.39 7.95
C VAL A 153 0.93 -28.93 9.30
N SER A 154 -0.08 -29.78 9.29
CA SER A 154 -0.65 -30.35 10.52
C SER A 154 0.31 -31.30 11.23
N ASN A 155 0.11 -31.47 12.55
CA ASN A 155 0.88 -32.38 13.41
C ASN A 155 2.39 -32.06 13.46
N THR A 156 2.76 -30.80 13.34
CA THR A 156 4.13 -30.32 13.55
C THR A 156 4.27 -29.59 14.88
N HIS A 157 5.50 -29.51 15.39
CA HIS A 157 5.82 -28.79 16.60
C HIS A 157 7.10 -27.97 16.38
N PRO A 158 7.30 -26.87 17.13
CA PRO A 158 8.57 -26.16 17.14
C PRO A 158 9.72 -27.11 17.54
N SER A 159 10.84 -26.98 16.87
CA SER A 159 12.01 -27.85 17.12
C SER A 159 12.69 -27.56 18.45
N HIS A 160 12.44 -26.38 19.06
CA HIS A 160 13.05 -25.91 20.29
C HIS A 160 12.00 -25.46 21.33
N PRO A 161 12.38 -25.41 22.61
CA PRO A 161 11.60 -24.72 23.63
C PRO A 161 11.38 -23.25 23.26
N MET A 162 10.22 -22.67 23.60
CA MET A 162 9.86 -21.29 23.27
C MET A 162 10.89 -20.25 23.75
N ALA A 163 11.65 -20.57 24.81
CA ALA A 163 12.69 -19.67 25.30
C ALA A 163 13.86 -19.48 24.32
N ASP A 164 14.11 -20.43 23.45
CA ASP A 164 15.24 -20.38 22.52
C ASP A 164 14.98 -19.43 21.34
N TYR A 165 13.71 -19.17 21.03
CA TYR A 165 13.30 -18.19 20.01
C TYR A 165 13.37 -16.74 20.53
N VAL A 166 13.40 -16.54 21.85
CA VAL A 166 13.42 -15.21 22.47
C VAL A 166 14.75 -14.51 22.19
N GLY A 167 14.67 -13.20 21.90
CA GLY A 167 15.84 -12.36 21.72
C GLY A 167 15.62 -11.20 20.80
N ASP A 168 16.67 -10.43 20.62
CA ASP A 168 16.74 -9.33 19.66
C ASP A 168 17.40 -9.83 18.38
N TYR A 169 16.77 -9.55 17.24
CA TYR A 169 17.24 -9.91 15.91
C TYR A 169 17.42 -8.63 15.09
N GLU A 170 18.53 -8.52 14.40
CA GLU A 170 18.89 -7.30 13.68
C GLU A 170 19.31 -7.56 12.24
N ARG A 171 19.08 -6.57 11.39
CA ARG A 171 19.58 -6.49 10.03
C ARG A 171 19.93 -5.04 9.69
N PRO A 172 21.10 -4.76 9.08
CA PRO A 172 21.42 -3.42 8.58
C PRO A 172 20.33 -2.87 7.66
N GLY A 173 19.95 -1.61 7.87
CA GLY A 173 18.89 -0.96 7.12
C GLY A 173 17.46 -1.16 7.64
N TYR A 174 17.29 -2.07 8.60
CA TYR A 174 16.00 -2.33 9.27
C TYR A 174 16.10 -2.07 10.76
N ARG A 175 14.96 -1.82 11.40
CA ARG A 175 14.90 -1.76 12.86
C ARG A 175 15.02 -3.17 13.44
N ARG A 176 15.31 -3.22 14.74
CA ARG A 176 15.36 -4.47 15.50
C ARG A 176 13.98 -5.14 15.53
N VAL A 177 13.97 -6.46 15.36
CA VAL A 177 12.87 -7.36 15.69
C VAL A 177 13.13 -7.93 17.07
N ARG A 178 12.24 -7.69 18.03
CA ARG A 178 12.31 -8.30 19.36
C ARG A 178 11.28 -9.41 19.47
N ILE A 179 11.71 -10.58 19.91
CA ILE A 179 10.84 -11.72 20.21
C ILE A 179 10.84 -11.94 21.72
N GLU A 180 9.66 -11.96 22.30
CA GLU A 180 9.45 -12.16 23.74
C GLU A 180 8.56 -13.38 23.98
N LYS A 181 8.75 -14.06 25.12
CA LYS A 181 7.87 -15.13 25.56
C LYS A 181 6.70 -14.54 26.35
N THR A 182 5.51 -14.99 26.06
CA THR A 182 4.28 -14.67 26.81
C THR A 182 3.66 -15.93 27.39
N GLU A 183 2.59 -15.79 28.16
CA GLU A 183 1.80 -16.93 28.64
C GLU A 183 1.14 -17.72 27.51
N LYS A 184 0.86 -17.06 26.38
CA LYS A 184 0.19 -17.63 25.19
C LYS A 184 1.16 -18.18 24.13
N GLY A 185 2.47 -17.94 24.26
CA GLY A 185 3.46 -18.32 23.26
C GLY A 185 4.55 -17.27 23.07
N LEU A 186 4.72 -16.82 21.85
CA LEU A 186 5.67 -15.76 21.48
C LEU A 186 4.95 -14.47 21.11
N ARG A 187 5.66 -13.36 21.25
CA ARG A 187 5.22 -12.03 20.81
C ARG A 187 6.36 -11.35 20.05
N MET A 188 6.03 -10.71 18.97
CA MET A 188 6.94 -9.92 18.16
C MET A 188 6.69 -8.43 18.36
N ASP A 189 7.75 -7.66 18.60
CA ASP A 189 7.78 -6.19 18.53
C ASP A 189 8.69 -5.79 17.37
N PHE A 190 8.08 -5.20 16.33
CA PHE A 190 8.78 -4.72 15.15
C PHE A 190 8.13 -3.45 14.62
N ASN A 191 8.87 -2.34 14.51
CA ASN A 191 8.41 -1.05 13.98
C ASN A 191 7.12 -0.52 14.63
N SER A 192 6.97 -0.66 15.95
CA SER A 192 5.78 -0.30 16.73
C SER A 192 4.58 -1.25 16.53
N PHE A 193 4.72 -2.31 15.76
CA PHE A 193 3.76 -3.40 15.71
C PHE A 193 4.11 -4.41 16.80
N ILE A 194 3.20 -4.55 17.76
CA ILE A 194 3.31 -5.56 18.83
C ILE A 194 2.20 -6.58 18.56
N VAL A 195 2.60 -7.78 18.15
CA VAL A 195 1.67 -8.84 17.75
C VAL A 195 2.05 -10.17 18.37
N ASP A 196 1.04 -10.94 18.74
CA ASP A 196 1.24 -12.31 19.22
C ASP A 196 1.55 -13.23 18.04
N LEU A 197 2.38 -14.24 18.27
CA LEU A 197 2.76 -15.23 17.29
C LEU A 197 2.18 -16.58 17.68
N THR A 198 1.36 -17.16 16.82
CA THR A 198 0.83 -18.51 16.98
C THR A 198 1.65 -19.49 16.16
N HIS A 199 1.90 -20.68 16.70
CA HIS A 199 2.61 -21.74 15.97
C HIS A 199 1.83 -22.12 14.71
N HIS A 200 2.53 -22.11 13.58
CA HIS A 200 1.97 -22.45 12.28
C HIS A 200 2.42 -23.85 11.84
N HIS A 201 3.70 -24.07 11.62
CA HIS A 201 4.31 -25.39 11.39
C HIS A 201 5.82 -25.33 11.60
N TYR A 202 6.43 -26.41 12.06
CA TYR A 202 7.87 -26.51 12.37
C TYR A 202 8.33 -25.28 13.18
N ASP A 203 9.34 -24.57 12.70
CA ASP A 203 9.86 -23.35 13.31
C ASP A 203 9.26 -22.06 12.68
N THR A 204 8.11 -22.18 12.07
CA THR A 204 7.34 -21.07 11.49
C THR A 204 6.14 -20.75 12.37
N PHE A 205 5.98 -19.48 12.65
CA PHE A 205 4.84 -18.90 13.37
C PHE A 205 4.10 -17.94 12.46
N VAL A 206 2.87 -17.63 12.79
CA VAL A 206 2.06 -16.64 12.08
C VAL A 206 1.66 -15.54 13.06
N THR A 207 1.66 -14.29 12.59
CA THR A 207 1.16 -13.18 13.40
C THR A 207 -0.36 -13.27 13.52
N GLU A 208 -0.87 -13.06 14.73
CA GLU A 208 -2.28 -12.85 14.98
C GLU A 208 -2.53 -11.36 15.24
N GLY A 209 -3.35 -10.75 14.43
CA GLY A 209 -3.68 -9.35 14.63
C GLY A 209 -4.47 -8.76 13.48
N VAL A 210 -4.90 -7.53 13.68
CA VAL A 210 -5.62 -6.74 12.69
C VAL A 210 -4.94 -5.38 12.60
N ILE A 211 -4.59 -4.96 11.39
CA ILE A 211 -4.16 -3.57 11.13
C ILE A 211 -5.30 -2.87 10.42
N GLY A 212 -5.99 -1.98 11.14
CA GLY A 212 -7.27 -1.46 10.68
C GLY A 212 -8.31 -2.58 10.60
N GLU A 213 -8.86 -2.83 9.41
CA GLU A 213 -9.84 -3.89 9.16
C GLU A 213 -9.20 -5.15 8.51
N LEU A 214 -7.88 -5.12 8.25
CA LEU A 214 -7.19 -6.21 7.58
C LEU A 214 -6.51 -7.16 8.57
N PRO A 215 -6.76 -8.47 8.48
CA PRO A 215 -6.01 -9.47 9.26
C PRO A 215 -4.54 -9.46 8.82
N VAL A 216 -3.62 -9.58 9.76
CA VAL A 216 -2.18 -9.64 9.48
C VAL A 216 -1.70 -11.07 9.71
N GLY A 217 -1.67 -11.86 8.65
CA GLY A 217 -1.15 -13.23 8.65
C GLY A 217 0.29 -13.30 8.12
N LEU A 218 1.23 -12.61 8.78
CA LEU A 218 2.63 -12.66 8.37
C LEU A 218 3.30 -13.93 8.90
N LEU A 219 3.91 -14.71 7.99
CA LEU A 219 4.75 -15.85 8.39
C LEU A 219 6.10 -15.37 8.91
N VAL A 220 6.45 -15.83 10.11
CA VAL A 220 7.70 -15.55 10.83
C VAL A 220 8.43 -16.87 11.01
N THR A 221 9.48 -17.10 10.20
CA THR A 221 10.22 -18.37 10.19
C THR A 221 11.57 -18.20 10.87
N PHE A 222 11.86 -19.05 11.83
CA PHE A 222 13.13 -19.08 12.52
C PHE A 222 14.07 -20.09 11.85
N GLY A 223 15.36 -19.76 11.82
CA GLY A 223 16.40 -20.61 11.26
C GLY A 223 17.50 -20.92 12.28
N MET A 224 18.06 -22.11 12.16
CA MET A 224 19.13 -22.62 13.02
C MET A 224 20.50 -22.47 12.36
N ASP A 225 21.53 -22.41 13.19
CA ASP A 225 22.93 -22.63 12.76
C ASP A 225 23.26 -24.15 12.68
N PRO A 226 24.46 -24.52 12.17
CA PRO A 226 24.87 -25.91 12.10
C PRO A 226 24.93 -26.62 13.46
N GLU A 227 25.04 -25.87 14.54
CA GLU A 227 25.06 -26.37 15.93
C GLU A 227 23.65 -26.60 16.48
N GLY A 228 22.61 -26.28 15.67
CA GLY A 228 21.19 -26.43 16.00
C GLY A 228 20.61 -25.33 16.87
N MET A 229 21.27 -24.19 16.99
CA MET A 229 20.77 -23.05 17.77
C MET A 229 19.97 -22.10 16.91
N ILE A 230 18.86 -21.55 17.44
CA ILE A 230 18.07 -20.52 16.75
C ILE A 230 18.91 -19.24 16.59
N ARG A 231 19.20 -18.87 15.33
CA ARG A 231 20.06 -17.74 14.97
C ARG A 231 19.39 -16.69 14.09
N THR A 232 18.37 -17.04 13.36
CA THR A 232 17.75 -16.09 12.46
C THR A 232 16.24 -16.08 12.62
N VAL A 233 15.64 -14.95 12.26
CA VAL A 233 14.21 -14.83 11.98
C VAL A 233 14.04 -14.21 10.61
N SER A 234 13.14 -14.73 9.82
CA SER A 234 12.84 -14.26 8.47
C SER A 234 11.36 -14.04 8.26
N MET A 235 11.02 -12.97 7.51
CA MET A 235 9.65 -12.63 7.17
C MET A 235 9.59 -11.90 5.82
N LYS A 236 8.49 -12.07 5.08
CA LYS A 236 8.25 -11.36 3.82
C LYS A 236 7.46 -10.07 4.13
N LEU A 237 8.12 -8.92 4.08
CA LEU A 237 7.56 -7.61 4.47
C LEU A 237 6.96 -6.81 3.30
N GLY A 238 6.75 -7.40 2.16
CA GLY A 238 6.16 -6.75 0.98
C GLY A 238 5.39 -7.72 0.12
N SER A 239 4.45 -7.19 -0.65
CA SER A 239 3.64 -7.94 -1.60
C SER A 239 4.30 -8.08 -2.98
N GLU A 240 5.43 -7.43 -3.22
CA GLU A 240 6.08 -7.44 -4.53
C GLU A 240 6.60 -8.83 -4.88
N GLU A 241 6.19 -9.32 -6.05
CA GLU A 241 6.70 -10.57 -6.60
C GLU A 241 8.21 -10.45 -6.86
N GLY A 242 8.98 -11.45 -6.41
CA GLY A 242 10.43 -11.49 -6.60
C GLY A 242 11.25 -11.00 -5.41
N LEU A 243 10.67 -10.34 -4.42
CA LEU A 243 11.36 -10.07 -3.16
C LEU A 243 11.30 -11.30 -2.25
N GLY A 244 12.47 -11.85 -1.94
CA GLY A 244 12.62 -12.90 -0.93
C GLY A 244 12.35 -12.40 0.49
N PRO A 245 12.26 -13.32 1.47
CA PRO A 245 12.09 -12.94 2.86
C PRO A 245 13.31 -12.16 3.37
N ILE A 246 13.05 -11.20 4.22
CA ILE A 246 14.08 -10.43 4.90
C ILE A 246 14.53 -11.23 6.10
N VAL A 247 15.84 -11.47 6.20
CA VAL A 247 16.47 -12.28 7.27
C VAL A 247 17.15 -11.36 8.28
N PHE A 248 16.83 -11.51 9.55
CA PHE A 248 17.44 -10.85 10.70
C PHE A 248 18.25 -11.86 11.52
N THR A 249 19.39 -11.46 12.05
CA THR A 249 20.27 -12.33 12.83
C THR A 249 20.17 -12.01 14.32
N LYS A 250 20.13 -13.07 15.14
CA LYS A 250 20.07 -12.98 16.60
C LYS A 250 21.37 -12.37 17.15
N LYS A 251 21.23 -11.44 18.07
CA LYS A 251 22.37 -10.86 18.83
C LYS A 251 22.75 -11.66 20.05
#